data_661c9c8bdf6aee5c3464a914d9406841
#
_entry.id   661c9c8bdf6aee5c3464a914d9406841
#
_cell.length_a   1.000
_cell.length_b   1.000
_cell.length_c   1.000
_cell.angle_alpha   90.00
_cell.angle_beta   90.00
_cell.angle_gamma   90.00
#
_symmetry.space_group_name_H-M   'P 1'
#
loop_
_entity.id
_entity.type
_entity.pdbx_description
1 polymer ?
#
loop_
_entity_poly.entity_id
_entity_poly.type
_entity_poly.pdbx_seq_one_letter_code
_entity_poly.pdbx_strand_id
1 'polypeptide(L)'
;PALQAEMKDALYFFHTVMQRSYADINQMSMSNDEVKGVIAGGNVLCFIGNVANTAIDEREWVSSGAIRPATGKTSVAGRSDHATTGWINTFIAKDCKNPEQIADFIDYMTSEDGLLLWCYGEEGKHYHCDEDGLLELTEEGLNARVNYTQSGVFAWWMFANTAWERSVLAPFEEGSVDEASYEITTAYALDEDTHIYDSALVSDLSETLLPGSIYEKMEDNVEEWKRTQFPRVILAENDRLFEQEYQNLLSGLAERQIYELDSKKNDSYQKNCSEYGKKIEKMN
;
A
#
# COMPACT_ATOMS: atom_id res chain seq x y z
N PRO A 1 -9.58 -1.58 14.19
CA PRO A 1 -8.21 -1.58 14.77
C PRO A 1 -8.07 -0.68 15.99
N ALA A 2 -8.64 0.56 15.97
CA ALA A 2 -8.49 1.53 17.07
C ALA A 2 -8.97 1.04 18.45
N LEU A 3 -9.82 0.03 18.50
CA LEU A 3 -10.35 -0.58 19.72
C LEU A 3 -9.51 -1.78 20.21
N GLN A 4 -8.51 -2.19 19.46
CA GLN A 4 -7.64 -3.32 19.83
C GLN A 4 -6.55 -2.86 20.81
N ALA A 5 -6.17 -3.73 21.73
CA ALA A 5 -5.09 -3.44 22.69
C ALA A 5 -3.76 -3.12 21.99
N GLU A 6 -3.51 -3.75 20.85
CA GLU A 6 -2.34 -3.54 20.00
C GLU A 6 -2.23 -2.10 19.47
N MET A 7 -3.34 -1.39 19.31
CA MET A 7 -3.30 0.03 18.94
C MET A 7 -2.70 0.87 20.08
N LYS A 8 -3.04 0.56 21.33
CA LYS A 8 -2.42 1.23 22.47
C LYS A 8 -0.92 1.00 22.52
N ASP A 9 -0.50 -0.25 22.31
CA ASP A 9 0.91 -0.63 22.31
C ASP A 9 1.68 0.08 21.19
N ALA A 10 1.09 0.18 19.99
CA ALA A 10 1.67 0.90 18.87
C ALA A 10 1.80 2.40 19.15
N LEU A 11 0.77 3.04 19.69
CA LEU A 11 0.81 4.46 20.06
C LEU A 11 1.84 4.70 21.18
N TYR A 12 1.96 3.80 22.15
CA TYR A 12 2.94 3.88 23.22
C TYR A 12 4.38 3.70 22.71
N PHE A 13 4.57 2.83 21.74
CA PHE A 13 5.86 2.71 21.05
C PHE A 13 6.27 4.06 20.41
N PHE A 14 5.41 4.67 19.62
CA PHE A 14 5.71 5.97 19.01
C PHE A 14 5.86 7.07 20.07
N HIS A 15 5.06 7.07 21.13
CA HIS A 15 5.25 7.97 22.26
C HIS A 15 6.67 7.83 22.85
N THR A 16 7.13 6.61 23.07
CA THR A 16 8.49 6.34 23.59
C THR A 16 9.57 6.83 22.62
N VAL A 17 9.38 6.64 21.31
CA VAL A 17 10.29 7.12 20.27
C VAL A 17 10.43 8.65 20.34
N MET A 18 9.31 9.37 20.48
CA MET A 18 9.30 10.83 20.60
C MET A 18 9.91 11.30 21.92
N GLN A 19 9.58 10.66 23.04
CA GLN A 19 10.13 11.00 24.36
C GLN A 19 11.66 10.85 24.43
N ARG A 20 12.20 9.89 23.69
CA ARG A 20 13.65 9.65 23.60
C ARG A 20 14.34 10.47 22.50
N SER A 21 13.61 11.35 21.83
CA SER A 21 14.13 12.15 20.72
C SER A 21 14.76 11.31 19.60
N TYR A 22 14.26 10.09 19.37
CA TYR A 22 14.68 9.27 18.23
C TYR A 22 14.02 9.68 16.92
N ALA A 23 12.94 10.46 17.00
CA ALA A 23 12.27 11.08 15.87
C ALA A 23 11.97 12.55 16.16
N ASP A 24 11.94 13.38 15.13
CA ASP A 24 11.58 14.79 15.23
C ASP A 24 10.06 14.95 15.11
N ILE A 25 9.48 15.85 15.89
CA ILE A 25 8.05 16.17 15.87
C ILE A 25 7.56 16.60 14.47
N ASN A 26 8.42 17.25 13.70
CA ASN A 26 8.09 17.70 12.35
C ASN A 26 7.79 16.53 11.41
N GLN A 27 8.29 15.33 11.68
CA GLN A 27 8.01 14.13 10.88
C GLN A 27 6.52 13.79 10.82
N MET A 28 5.73 14.23 11.80
CA MET A 28 4.28 13.99 11.80
C MET A 28 3.51 14.83 10.76
N SER A 29 4.15 15.82 10.16
CA SER A 29 3.55 16.72 9.18
C SER A 29 4.35 16.87 7.88
N MET A 30 5.44 16.13 7.73
CA MET A 30 6.26 16.16 6.52
C MET A 30 5.49 15.67 5.30
N SER A 31 5.64 16.38 4.21
CA SER A 31 5.26 15.91 2.88
C SER A 31 6.22 14.82 2.39
N ASN A 32 5.82 14.04 1.39
CA ASN A 32 6.69 13.03 0.80
C ASN A 32 8.02 13.60 0.27
N ASP A 33 8.01 14.80 -0.29
CA ASP A 33 9.23 15.43 -0.80
C ASP A 33 10.17 15.85 0.34
N GLU A 34 9.64 16.32 1.46
CA GLU A 34 10.45 16.60 2.65
C GLU A 34 11.05 15.32 3.24
N VAL A 35 10.28 14.22 3.28
CA VAL A 35 10.77 12.89 3.71
C VAL A 35 11.92 12.43 2.82
N LYS A 36 11.77 12.52 1.48
CA LYS A 36 12.85 12.22 0.53
C LYS A 36 14.11 13.03 0.83
N GLY A 37 13.96 14.34 1.07
CA GLY A 37 15.09 15.21 1.41
C GLY A 37 15.80 14.81 2.70
N VAL A 38 15.06 14.43 3.73
CA VAL A 38 15.63 13.98 5.03
C VAL A 38 16.37 12.64 4.87
N ILE A 39 15.81 11.68 4.11
CA ILE A 39 16.45 10.39 3.82
C ILE A 39 17.75 10.61 3.03
N ALA A 40 17.70 11.40 1.95
CA ALA A 40 18.86 11.73 1.13
C ALA A 40 19.96 12.46 1.91
N GLY A 41 19.61 13.16 2.98
CA GLY A 41 20.55 13.80 3.89
C GLY A 41 21.40 12.84 4.74
N GLY A 42 21.13 11.53 4.69
CA GLY A 42 21.92 10.47 5.34
C GLY A 42 21.82 10.41 6.86
N ASN A 43 20.83 11.10 7.46
CA ASN A 43 20.64 11.14 8.92
C ASN A 43 19.48 10.25 9.40
N VAL A 44 18.97 9.37 8.53
CA VAL A 44 17.89 8.43 8.84
C VAL A 44 18.45 7.03 8.99
N LEU A 45 18.26 6.43 10.16
CA LEU A 45 18.67 5.05 10.42
C LEU A 45 17.63 4.05 9.89
N CYS A 46 16.36 4.35 10.04
CA CYS A 46 15.25 3.54 9.53
C CYS A 46 14.04 4.42 9.25
N PHE A 47 13.18 3.96 8.36
CA PHE A 47 11.87 4.56 8.15
C PHE A 47 10.79 3.47 8.05
N ILE A 48 9.55 3.85 8.32
CA ILE A 48 8.37 3.00 8.13
C ILE A 48 7.50 3.70 7.11
N GLY A 49 7.31 3.07 5.95
CA GLY A 49 6.53 3.67 4.88
C GLY A 49 6.64 2.92 3.56
N ASN A 50 6.09 3.50 2.52
CA ASN A 50 6.16 2.97 1.18
C ASN A 50 7.48 3.39 0.52
N VAL A 51 8.27 2.43 0.08
CA VAL A 51 9.55 2.65 -0.64
C VAL A 51 9.40 3.60 -1.82
N ALA A 52 8.32 3.48 -2.59
CA ALA A 52 8.05 4.34 -3.74
C ALA A 52 7.97 5.86 -3.38
N ASN A 53 7.78 6.19 -2.10
CA ASN A 53 7.73 7.56 -1.63
C ASN A 53 9.07 8.09 -1.11
N THR A 54 10.17 7.34 -1.24
CA THR A 54 11.43 7.66 -0.55
C THR A 54 12.57 8.10 -1.45
N ALA A 55 12.64 7.70 -2.71
CA ALA A 55 13.79 7.93 -3.60
C ALA A 55 15.14 7.45 -3.00
N ILE A 56 15.12 6.31 -2.31
CA ILE A 56 16.35 5.64 -1.82
C ILE A 56 17.05 4.91 -2.95
N ASP A 57 18.35 4.66 -2.78
CA ASP A 57 19.04 3.59 -3.51
C ASP A 57 18.84 2.30 -2.72
N GLU A 58 18.02 1.40 -3.26
CA GLU A 58 17.62 0.17 -2.58
C GLU A 58 18.80 -0.74 -2.23
N ARG A 59 19.94 -0.62 -2.92
CA ARG A 59 21.18 -1.37 -2.62
C ARG A 59 21.85 -0.92 -1.32
N GLU A 60 21.52 0.28 -0.84
CA GLU A 60 22.07 0.83 0.42
C GLU A 60 21.15 0.57 1.62
N TRP A 61 19.98 0.00 1.38
CA TRP A 61 18.95 -0.25 2.40
C TRP A 61 18.60 -1.73 2.46
N VAL A 62 18.20 -2.16 3.65
CA VAL A 62 17.68 -3.52 3.87
C VAL A 62 16.31 -3.46 4.52
N SER A 63 15.41 -4.35 4.12
CA SER A 63 14.15 -4.53 4.82
C SER A 63 14.39 -5.27 6.14
N SER A 64 13.74 -4.81 7.22
CA SER A 64 13.73 -5.55 8.48
C SER A 64 12.82 -6.79 8.42
N GLY A 65 12.10 -6.98 7.32
CA GLY A 65 11.02 -7.96 7.26
C GLY A 65 9.86 -7.59 8.18
N ALA A 66 9.08 -8.59 8.60
CA ALA A 66 7.97 -8.38 9.51
C ALA A 66 8.45 -7.96 10.91
N ILE A 67 7.94 -6.83 11.40
CA ILE A 67 8.23 -6.38 12.76
C ILE A 67 7.46 -7.29 13.74
N ARG A 68 8.20 -8.01 14.57
CA ARG A 68 7.64 -8.90 15.58
C ARG A 68 7.28 -8.12 16.85
N PRO A 69 6.02 -8.14 17.27
CA PRO A 69 5.63 -7.49 18.51
C PRO A 69 6.23 -8.23 19.72
N ALA A 70 6.62 -7.48 20.75
CA ALA A 70 7.15 -8.05 21.99
C ALA A 70 6.17 -9.00 22.70
N THR A 71 4.90 -8.93 22.36
CA THR A 71 3.82 -9.81 22.88
C THR A 71 3.88 -11.23 22.30
N GLY A 72 4.74 -11.51 21.33
CA GLY A 72 4.83 -12.80 20.65
C GLY A 72 3.65 -13.10 19.71
N LYS A 73 2.81 -12.11 19.40
CA LYS A 73 1.74 -12.27 18.40
C LYS A 73 2.34 -12.34 17.00
N THR A 74 1.66 -13.07 16.12
CA THR A 74 2.05 -13.20 14.72
C THR A 74 1.84 -11.88 13.98
N SER A 75 2.82 -11.48 13.19
CA SER A 75 2.66 -10.39 12.21
C SER A 75 1.64 -10.76 11.15
N VAL A 76 0.88 -9.80 10.66
CA VAL A 76 -0.12 -10.03 9.62
C VAL A 76 0.08 -9.10 8.44
N ALA A 77 -0.06 -9.60 7.23
CA ALA A 77 -0.04 -8.82 6.01
C ALA A 77 -1.26 -9.15 5.15
N GLY A 78 -1.86 -8.11 4.60
CA GLY A 78 -2.93 -8.26 3.62
C GLY A 78 -2.35 -8.46 2.22
N ARG A 79 -2.81 -9.52 1.54
CA ARG A 79 -2.51 -9.78 0.13
C ARG A 79 -3.77 -10.25 -0.55
N SER A 80 -4.03 -9.83 -1.77
CA SER A 80 -5.13 -10.36 -2.55
C SER A 80 -4.61 -11.00 -3.82
N ASP A 81 -4.70 -12.32 -3.88
CA ASP A 81 -4.41 -13.10 -5.10
C ASP A 81 -5.68 -13.37 -5.92
N HIS A 82 -6.86 -13.13 -5.33
CA HIS A 82 -8.15 -13.58 -5.89
C HIS A 82 -9.15 -12.46 -6.15
N ALA A 83 -8.90 -11.27 -5.68
CA ALA A 83 -9.78 -10.14 -5.88
C ALA A 83 -9.00 -8.91 -6.32
N THR A 84 -9.47 -8.34 -7.40
CA THR A 84 -9.01 -7.08 -7.94
C THR A 84 -9.53 -5.93 -7.10
N THR A 85 -8.98 -5.75 -5.92
CA THR A 85 -9.17 -4.53 -5.16
C THR A 85 -8.12 -3.54 -5.59
N GLY A 86 -8.28 -2.98 -6.79
CA GLY A 86 -7.47 -1.86 -7.21
C GLY A 86 -7.77 -0.62 -6.37
N TRP A 87 -6.78 0.22 -6.18
CA TRP A 87 -6.94 1.54 -5.54
C TRP A 87 -7.21 2.65 -6.56
N ILE A 88 -7.20 2.32 -7.86
CA ILE A 88 -7.51 3.21 -8.96
C ILE A 88 -8.74 2.69 -9.69
N ASN A 89 -9.64 3.60 -10.03
CA ASN A 89 -10.82 3.32 -10.84
C ASN A 89 -10.78 4.16 -12.11
N THR A 90 -10.99 3.53 -13.24
CA THR A 90 -11.13 4.20 -14.53
C THR A 90 -12.60 4.37 -14.84
N PHE A 91 -13.02 5.60 -15.17
CA PHE A 91 -14.42 5.93 -15.48
C PHE A 91 -14.54 6.49 -16.89
N ILE A 92 -15.61 6.09 -17.59
CA ILE A 92 -16.02 6.72 -18.84
C ILE A 92 -17.14 7.72 -18.49
N ALA A 93 -16.95 8.99 -18.87
CA ALA A 93 -17.96 10.02 -18.59
C ALA A 93 -19.29 9.67 -19.26
N LYS A 94 -20.42 9.93 -18.56
CA LYS A 94 -21.76 9.59 -19.02
C LYS A 94 -22.14 10.23 -20.37
N ASP A 95 -21.59 11.41 -20.64
CA ASP A 95 -21.82 12.20 -21.87
C ASP A 95 -20.66 12.07 -22.87
N CYS A 96 -19.81 11.04 -22.72
CA CYS A 96 -18.78 10.70 -23.69
C CYS A 96 -19.43 10.43 -25.06
N LYS A 97 -18.90 11.07 -26.11
CA LYS A 97 -19.44 10.92 -27.46
C LYS A 97 -19.11 9.59 -28.10
N ASN A 98 -18.00 8.98 -27.71
CA ASN A 98 -17.48 7.75 -28.30
C ASN A 98 -17.06 6.77 -27.19
N PRO A 99 -18.00 6.28 -26.34
CA PRO A 99 -17.65 5.40 -25.24
C PRO A 99 -17.05 4.06 -25.69
N GLU A 100 -17.47 3.56 -26.86
CA GLU A 100 -16.93 2.33 -27.43
C GLU A 100 -15.42 2.47 -27.78
N GLN A 101 -15.01 3.60 -28.36
CA GLN A 101 -13.58 3.85 -28.65
C GLN A 101 -12.75 3.94 -27.38
N ILE A 102 -13.32 4.43 -26.27
CA ILE A 102 -12.61 4.43 -24.98
C ILE A 102 -12.52 3.01 -24.43
N ALA A 103 -13.56 2.20 -24.56
CA ALA A 103 -13.51 0.79 -24.19
C ALA A 103 -12.45 0.03 -25.00
N ASP A 104 -12.42 0.19 -26.33
CA ASP A 104 -11.41 -0.39 -27.22
C ASP A 104 -9.98 0.04 -26.83
N PHE A 105 -9.82 1.31 -26.44
CA PHE A 105 -8.52 1.80 -25.93
C PHE A 105 -8.13 1.12 -24.62
N ILE A 106 -9.05 0.96 -23.67
CA ILE A 106 -8.78 0.27 -22.40
C ILE A 106 -8.43 -1.20 -22.66
N ASP A 107 -9.21 -1.87 -23.53
CA ASP A 107 -8.95 -3.26 -23.93
C ASP A 107 -7.56 -3.42 -24.54
N TYR A 108 -7.18 -2.49 -25.44
CA TYR A 108 -5.83 -2.50 -26.00
C TYR A 108 -4.75 -2.29 -24.92
N MET A 109 -4.93 -1.30 -24.04
CA MET A 109 -3.95 -0.97 -22.99
C MET A 109 -3.75 -2.10 -21.95
N THR A 110 -4.75 -2.99 -21.83
CA THR A 110 -4.69 -4.17 -20.95
C THR A 110 -4.39 -5.47 -21.70
N SER A 111 -4.28 -5.42 -23.04
CA SER A 111 -3.82 -6.54 -23.84
C SER A 111 -2.31 -6.74 -23.70
N GLU A 112 -1.80 -7.91 -24.08
CA GLU A 112 -0.37 -8.22 -24.04
C GLU A 112 0.45 -7.24 -24.89
N ASP A 113 0.02 -6.95 -26.11
CA ASP A 113 0.68 -5.98 -27.00
C ASP A 113 0.69 -4.57 -26.39
N GLY A 114 -0.42 -4.16 -25.81
CA GLY A 114 -0.53 -2.87 -25.13
C GLY A 114 0.37 -2.78 -23.91
N LEU A 115 0.35 -3.84 -23.07
CA LEU A 115 1.20 -3.95 -21.90
C LEU A 115 2.68 -3.91 -22.27
N LEU A 116 3.12 -4.67 -23.29
CA LEU A 116 4.49 -4.63 -23.78
C LEU A 116 4.89 -3.21 -24.20
N LEU A 117 4.04 -2.57 -24.99
CA LEU A 117 4.36 -1.24 -25.53
C LEU A 117 4.49 -0.18 -24.44
N TRP A 118 3.53 -0.08 -23.51
CA TRP A 118 3.57 1.00 -22.55
C TRP A 118 4.38 0.67 -21.29
N CYS A 119 4.54 -0.64 -20.90
CA CYS A 119 5.40 -1.02 -19.78
C CYS A 119 6.89 -1.00 -20.15
N TYR A 120 7.21 -1.49 -21.32
CA TYR A 120 8.60 -1.77 -21.71
C TYR A 120 9.07 -0.99 -22.92
N GLY A 121 8.16 -0.44 -23.75
CA GLY A 121 8.50 0.36 -24.92
C GLY A 121 8.72 -0.48 -26.17
N GLU A 122 9.76 -0.15 -26.95
CA GLU A 122 10.03 -0.73 -28.25
C GLU A 122 11.12 -1.80 -28.13
N GLU A 123 10.87 -2.99 -28.70
CA GLU A 123 11.86 -4.06 -28.81
C GLU A 123 13.09 -3.61 -29.63
N GLY A 124 14.26 -4.05 -29.20
CA GLY A 124 15.55 -3.67 -29.79
C GLY A 124 16.05 -2.29 -29.42
N LYS A 125 15.24 -1.48 -28.73
CA LYS A 125 15.60 -0.18 -28.21
C LYS A 125 15.57 -0.15 -26.69
N HIS A 126 14.40 -0.45 -26.11
CA HIS A 126 14.15 -0.37 -24.68
C HIS A 126 14.30 -1.73 -24.00
N TYR A 127 14.10 -2.81 -24.73
CA TYR A 127 14.30 -4.18 -24.28
C TYR A 127 14.68 -5.11 -25.45
N HIS A 128 15.17 -6.29 -25.12
CA HIS A 128 15.31 -7.42 -26.02
C HIS A 128 14.84 -8.69 -25.32
N CYS A 129 14.53 -9.73 -26.10
CA CYS A 129 14.20 -11.03 -25.52
C CYS A 129 15.45 -11.89 -25.45
N ASP A 130 15.61 -12.63 -24.33
CA ASP A 130 16.62 -13.67 -24.19
C ASP A 130 16.26 -14.95 -24.99
N GLU A 131 17.09 -16.00 -24.84
CA GLU A 131 16.89 -17.29 -25.52
C GLU A 131 15.60 -18.01 -25.06
N ASP A 132 15.11 -17.71 -23.87
CA ASP A 132 13.88 -18.27 -23.28
C ASP A 132 12.63 -17.39 -23.59
N GLY A 133 12.83 -16.27 -24.28
CA GLY A 133 11.78 -15.32 -24.64
C GLY A 133 11.41 -14.35 -23.52
N LEU A 134 12.22 -14.27 -22.47
CA LEU A 134 12.04 -13.33 -21.38
C LEU A 134 12.66 -11.98 -21.72
N LEU A 135 12.07 -10.91 -21.19
CA LEU A 135 12.50 -9.54 -21.46
C LEU A 135 13.69 -9.15 -20.59
N GLU A 136 14.73 -8.67 -21.24
CA GLU A 136 15.85 -7.98 -20.61
C GLU A 136 15.80 -6.50 -20.97
N LEU A 137 15.74 -5.61 -19.98
CA LEU A 137 15.71 -4.18 -20.19
C LEU A 137 17.10 -3.66 -20.57
N THR A 138 17.15 -2.80 -21.59
CA THR A 138 18.38 -2.07 -21.93
C THR A 138 18.56 -0.89 -20.95
N GLU A 139 19.76 -0.29 -20.93
CA GLU A 139 20.01 0.94 -20.17
C GLU A 139 19.04 2.07 -20.61
N GLU A 140 18.74 2.16 -21.91
CA GLU A 140 17.77 3.13 -22.43
C GLU A 140 16.35 2.81 -21.93
N GLY A 141 15.98 1.54 -21.86
CA GLY A 141 14.70 1.09 -21.30
C GLY A 141 14.54 1.41 -19.81
N LEU A 142 15.57 1.12 -19.02
CA LEU A 142 15.58 1.49 -17.59
C LEU A 142 15.44 3.00 -17.40
N ASN A 143 16.23 3.79 -18.12
CA ASN A 143 16.14 5.24 -18.07
C ASN A 143 14.78 5.77 -18.54
N ALA A 144 14.17 5.16 -19.57
CA ALA A 144 12.86 5.54 -20.06
C ALA A 144 11.76 5.30 -19.00
N ARG A 145 11.82 4.18 -18.27
CA ARG A 145 10.86 3.86 -17.19
C ARG A 145 11.01 4.81 -16.01
N VAL A 146 12.22 5.15 -15.59
CA VAL A 146 12.47 6.12 -14.52
C VAL A 146 11.93 7.52 -14.92
N ASN A 147 12.13 7.91 -16.17
CA ASN A 147 11.68 9.19 -16.71
C ASN A 147 10.34 9.08 -17.48
N TYR A 148 9.42 8.28 -16.98
CA TYR A 148 8.16 7.91 -17.64
C TYR A 148 7.31 9.10 -18.09
N THR A 149 7.36 10.23 -17.40
CA THR A 149 6.62 11.44 -17.80
C THR A 149 7.14 12.08 -19.07
N GLN A 150 8.40 11.82 -19.44
CA GLN A 150 9.03 12.35 -20.66
C GLN A 150 9.05 11.32 -21.78
N SER A 151 9.36 10.08 -21.47
CA SER A 151 9.48 8.99 -22.43
C SER A 151 8.14 8.40 -22.86
N GLY A 152 7.14 8.43 -21.97
CA GLY A 152 5.88 7.72 -22.12
C GLY A 152 5.96 6.23 -21.72
N VAL A 153 7.15 5.65 -21.60
CA VAL A 153 7.32 4.26 -21.13
C VAL A 153 6.98 4.18 -19.64
N PHE A 154 6.11 3.27 -19.28
CA PHE A 154 5.54 3.12 -17.95
C PHE A 154 4.66 4.31 -17.47
N ALA A 155 4.24 5.19 -18.38
CA ALA A 155 3.38 6.32 -18.05
C ALA A 155 1.92 5.91 -17.72
N TRP A 156 1.50 4.72 -18.15
CA TRP A 156 0.15 4.20 -17.99
C TRP A 156 0.03 3.14 -16.88
N TRP A 157 0.86 3.24 -15.85
CA TRP A 157 0.95 2.29 -14.75
C TRP A 157 -0.39 1.99 -14.06
N MET A 158 -1.44 2.81 -14.25
CA MET A 158 -2.80 2.52 -13.79
C MET A 158 -3.44 1.29 -14.47
N PHE A 159 -2.91 0.83 -15.59
CA PHE A 159 -3.32 -0.40 -16.26
C PHE A 159 -2.38 -1.58 -15.93
N ALA A 160 -1.41 -1.39 -15.04
CA ALA A 160 -0.40 -2.38 -14.73
C ALA A 160 -0.99 -3.70 -14.22
N ASN A 161 -0.39 -4.79 -14.67
CA ASN A 161 -0.58 -6.12 -14.15
C ASN A 161 0.77 -6.65 -13.66
N THR A 162 1.06 -6.41 -12.38
CA THR A 162 2.36 -6.74 -11.80
C THR A 162 2.70 -8.23 -11.86
N ALA A 163 1.70 -9.10 -11.82
CA ALA A 163 1.91 -10.54 -11.98
C ALA A 163 2.37 -10.89 -13.40
N TRP A 164 1.73 -10.29 -14.41
CA TRP A 164 2.14 -10.46 -15.80
C TRP A 164 3.52 -9.82 -16.06
N GLU A 165 3.72 -8.58 -15.60
CA GLU A 165 5.01 -7.89 -15.76
C GLU A 165 6.16 -8.74 -15.22
N ARG A 166 5.97 -9.36 -14.06
CA ARG A 166 6.98 -10.22 -13.46
C ARG A 166 7.19 -11.51 -14.25
N SER A 167 6.14 -12.07 -14.85
CA SER A 167 6.20 -13.33 -15.60
C SER A 167 6.95 -13.22 -16.93
N VAL A 168 7.05 -12.02 -17.49
CA VAL A 168 7.73 -11.78 -18.79
C VAL A 168 9.16 -11.27 -18.63
N LEU A 169 9.58 -10.82 -17.44
CA LEU A 169 10.93 -10.35 -17.21
C LEU A 169 11.90 -11.50 -16.93
N ALA A 170 13.10 -11.39 -17.46
CA ALA A 170 14.23 -12.22 -17.09
C ALA A 170 14.48 -12.17 -15.57
N PRO A 171 15.10 -13.21 -14.97
CA PRO A 171 15.57 -13.16 -13.59
C PRO A 171 16.43 -11.92 -13.35
N PHE A 172 16.34 -11.35 -12.16
CA PHE A 172 17.18 -10.21 -11.80
C PHE A 172 18.67 -10.57 -11.89
N GLU A 173 19.46 -9.64 -12.37
CA GLU A 173 20.92 -9.75 -12.25
C GLU A 173 21.31 -9.59 -10.80
N GLU A 174 22.21 -10.47 -10.32
CA GLU A 174 22.71 -10.46 -8.93
C GLU A 174 23.33 -9.10 -8.58
N GLY A 175 22.88 -8.50 -7.50
CA GLY A 175 23.33 -7.18 -7.03
C GLY A 175 22.73 -5.99 -7.80
N SER A 176 21.76 -6.23 -8.67
CA SER A 176 21.05 -5.15 -9.36
C SER A 176 20.13 -4.34 -8.44
N VAL A 177 19.78 -3.12 -8.86
CA VAL A 177 18.77 -2.31 -8.16
C VAL A 177 17.41 -2.99 -8.17
N ASP A 178 17.06 -3.66 -9.26
CA ASP A 178 15.76 -4.35 -9.39
C ASP A 178 15.65 -5.54 -8.42
N GLU A 179 16.73 -6.32 -8.24
CA GLU A 179 16.79 -7.36 -7.23
C GLU A 179 16.62 -6.79 -5.83
N ALA A 180 17.38 -5.77 -5.46
CA ALA A 180 17.32 -5.13 -4.16
C ALA A 180 15.93 -4.51 -3.90
N SER A 181 15.32 -3.88 -4.90
CA SER A 181 13.96 -3.34 -4.83
C SER A 181 12.93 -4.42 -4.59
N TYR A 182 13.05 -5.56 -5.30
CA TYR A 182 12.17 -6.70 -5.10
C TYR A 182 12.32 -7.29 -3.70
N GLU A 183 13.54 -7.49 -3.22
CA GLU A 183 13.82 -8.00 -1.88
C GLU A 183 13.22 -7.11 -0.79
N ILE A 184 13.45 -5.79 -0.88
CA ILE A 184 12.91 -4.84 0.09
C ILE A 184 11.38 -4.84 0.11
N THR A 185 10.74 -4.84 -1.07
CA THR A 185 9.28 -4.74 -1.17
C THR A 185 8.55 -6.02 -0.81
N THR A 186 9.20 -7.18 -0.97
CA THR A 186 8.59 -8.50 -0.70
C THR A 186 8.97 -9.10 0.63
N ALA A 187 10.04 -8.64 1.28
CA ALA A 187 10.58 -9.21 2.52
C ALA A 187 9.51 -9.39 3.61
N TYR A 188 8.58 -8.45 3.74
CA TYR A 188 7.51 -8.54 4.73
C TYR A 188 6.54 -9.70 4.43
N ALA A 189 6.17 -9.89 3.17
CA ALA A 189 5.22 -10.93 2.75
C ALA A 189 5.87 -12.33 2.66
N LEU A 190 7.19 -12.38 2.48
CA LEU A 190 7.95 -13.65 2.40
C LEU A 190 8.50 -14.11 3.76
N ASP A 191 8.35 -13.31 4.82
CA ASP A 191 8.76 -13.69 6.17
C ASP A 191 7.89 -14.87 6.66
N GLU A 192 8.52 -15.98 7.05
CA GLU A 192 7.86 -17.21 7.49
C GLU A 192 6.94 -17.02 8.71
N ASP A 193 7.21 -16.02 9.52
CA ASP A 193 6.42 -15.66 10.70
C ASP A 193 5.27 -14.69 10.38
N THR A 194 5.09 -14.31 9.12
CA THR A 194 3.98 -13.44 8.70
C THR A 194 2.76 -14.26 8.29
N HIS A 195 1.63 -14.01 8.94
CA HIS A 195 0.35 -14.56 8.50
C HIS A 195 -0.23 -13.71 7.36
N ILE A 196 -0.37 -14.32 6.19
CA ILE A 196 -0.99 -13.67 5.03
C ILE A 196 -2.50 -13.93 5.05
N TYR A 197 -3.29 -12.86 4.91
CA TYR A 197 -4.74 -12.96 4.73
C TYR A 197 -5.17 -12.29 3.42
N ASP A 198 -6.27 -12.74 2.85
CA ASP A 198 -6.83 -12.10 1.66
C ASP A 198 -7.43 -10.74 2.01
N SER A 199 -6.75 -9.68 1.57
CA SER A 199 -7.15 -8.30 1.84
C SER A 199 -8.49 -7.92 1.20
N ALA A 200 -8.95 -8.64 0.18
CA ALA A 200 -10.26 -8.42 -0.43
C ALA A 200 -11.41 -8.65 0.56
N LEU A 201 -11.21 -9.60 1.50
CA LEU A 201 -12.22 -9.91 2.51
C LEU A 201 -12.54 -8.72 3.42
N VAL A 202 -11.57 -7.83 3.65
CA VAL A 202 -11.70 -6.67 4.54
C VAL A 202 -11.84 -5.34 3.79
N SER A 203 -11.50 -5.28 2.51
CA SER A 203 -11.51 -4.04 1.72
C SER A 203 -12.79 -3.80 0.94
N ASP A 204 -13.54 -4.85 0.60
CA ASP A 204 -14.85 -4.70 -0.05
C ASP A 204 -15.92 -4.35 0.99
N LEU A 205 -16.04 -3.06 1.24
CA LEU A 205 -17.02 -2.46 2.15
C LEU A 205 -18.09 -1.68 1.39
N SER A 206 -18.21 -1.90 0.08
CA SER A 206 -19.10 -1.13 -0.81
C SER A 206 -20.56 -1.13 -0.38
N GLU A 207 -21.04 -2.21 0.23
CA GLU A 207 -22.42 -2.28 0.76
C GLU A 207 -22.59 -1.57 2.10
N THR A 208 -21.52 -1.42 2.87
CA THR A 208 -21.54 -0.75 4.18
C THR A 208 -21.28 0.75 4.05
N LEU A 209 -20.30 1.12 3.24
CA LEU A 209 -19.89 2.51 3.06
C LEU A 209 -20.42 3.11 1.75
N LEU A 210 -21.70 2.93 1.49
CA LEU A 210 -22.34 3.54 0.32
C LEU A 210 -22.20 5.06 0.33
N PRO A 211 -21.88 5.69 -0.82
CA PRO A 211 -21.77 7.13 -0.93
C PRO A 211 -23.01 7.86 -0.41
N GLY A 212 -22.81 8.80 0.51
CA GLY A 212 -23.85 9.55 1.20
C GLY A 212 -24.56 8.80 2.32
N SER A 213 -24.17 7.57 2.63
CA SER A 213 -24.75 6.78 3.72
C SER A 213 -24.40 7.35 5.10
N ILE A 214 -25.12 6.89 6.12
CA ILE A 214 -24.79 7.23 7.51
C ILE A 214 -23.47 6.60 7.93
N TYR A 215 -23.14 5.42 7.43
CA TYR A 215 -21.90 4.70 7.78
C TYR A 215 -20.67 5.33 7.14
N GLU A 216 -20.74 5.84 5.91
CA GLU A 216 -19.68 6.65 5.32
C GLU A 216 -19.39 7.88 6.18
N LYS A 217 -20.43 8.62 6.60
CA LYS A 217 -20.26 9.78 7.48
C LYS A 217 -19.71 9.42 8.85
N MET A 218 -20.07 8.26 9.41
CA MET A 218 -19.46 7.75 10.64
C MET A 218 -17.98 7.45 10.44
N GLU A 219 -17.61 6.83 9.33
CA GLU A 219 -16.20 6.55 8.98
C GLU A 219 -15.41 7.84 8.89
N ASP A 220 -15.89 8.82 8.13
CA ASP A 220 -15.23 10.11 7.97
C ASP A 220 -15.01 10.80 9.33
N ASN A 221 -16.02 10.82 10.19
CA ASN A 221 -15.94 11.41 11.53
C ASN A 221 -14.95 10.66 12.44
N VAL A 222 -14.89 9.34 12.34
CA VAL A 222 -13.96 8.50 13.09
C VAL A 222 -12.53 8.74 12.61
N GLU A 223 -12.30 8.78 11.29
CA GLU A 223 -10.96 9.00 10.72
C GLU A 223 -10.45 10.42 11.00
N GLU A 224 -11.31 11.44 10.91
CA GLU A 224 -10.95 12.80 11.29
C GLU A 224 -10.56 12.89 12.78
N TRP A 225 -11.32 12.21 13.64
CA TRP A 225 -11.00 12.16 15.07
C TRP A 225 -9.66 11.48 15.32
N LYS A 226 -9.39 10.34 14.73
CA LYS A 226 -8.12 9.64 14.82
C LYS A 226 -6.96 10.53 14.35
N ARG A 227 -7.12 11.18 13.21
CA ARG A 227 -6.11 12.08 12.64
C ARG A 227 -5.71 13.20 13.61
N THR A 228 -6.68 13.72 14.37
CA THR A 228 -6.42 14.79 15.33
C THR A 228 -5.92 14.30 16.67
N GLN A 229 -6.30 13.10 17.10
CA GLN A 229 -5.99 12.60 18.44
C GLN A 229 -4.70 11.77 18.50
N PHE A 230 -4.35 11.01 17.46
CA PHE A 230 -3.12 10.23 17.46
C PHE A 230 -1.88 11.09 17.74
N PRO A 231 -1.69 12.27 17.11
CA PRO A 231 -0.59 13.15 17.48
C PRO A 231 -0.59 13.56 18.95
N ARG A 232 -1.75 13.84 19.54
CA ARG A 232 -1.86 14.24 20.96
C ARG A 232 -1.45 13.11 21.92
N VAL A 233 -1.87 11.88 21.59
CA VAL A 233 -1.48 10.70 22.36
C VAL A 233 0.02 10.46 22.26
N ILE A 234 0.56 10.48 21.04
CA ILE A 234 1.98 10.22 20.77
C ILE A 234 2.88 11.30 21.40
N LEU A 235 2.48 12.56 21.32
CA LEU A 235 3.27 13.71 21.78
C LEU A 235 2.98 14.10 23.24
N ALA A 236 2.23 13.30 23.99
CA ALA A 236 2.00 13.54 25.41
C ALA A 236 3.34 13.70 26.14
N GLU A 237 3.42 14.61 27.10
CA GLU A 237 4.67 14.94 27.81
C GLU A 237 5.22 13.79 28.67
N ASN A 238 4.34 12.87 29.13
CA ASN A 238 4.69 11.75 30.00
C ASN A 238 3.61 10.67 29.96
N ASP A 239 3.91 9.50 30.54
CA ASP A 239 3.02 8.34 30.55
C ASP A 239 1.63 8.62 31.14
N ARG A 240 1.54 9.48 32.15
CA ARG A 240 0.26 9.84 32.75
C ARG A 240 -0.62 10.63 31.77
N LEU A 241 -0.02 11.56 31.05
CA LEU A 241 -0.73 12.32 30.01
C LEU A 241 -1.01 11.47 28.78
N PHE A 242 -0.10 10.55 28.42
CA PHE A 242 -0.37 9.55 27.39
C PHE A 242 -1.64 8.77 27.71
N GLU A 243 -1.76 8.24 28.92
CA GLU A 243 -2.95 7.48 29.31
C GLU A 243 -4.21 8.36 29.27
N GLN A 244 -4.13 9.60 29.71
CA GLN A 244 -5.25 10.54 29.68
C GLN A 244 -5.70 10.82 28.24
N GLU A 245 -4.76 11.12 27.33
CA GLU A 245 -5.09 11.40 25.91
C GLU A 245 -5.58 10.12 25.21
N TYR A 246 -5.08 8.95 25.57
CA TYR A 246 -5.59 7.69 25.06
C TYR A 246 -7.05 7.44 25.51
N GLN A 247 -7.40 7.74 26.76
CA GLN A 247 -8.79 7.65 27.21
C GLN A 247 -9.69 8.69 26.52
N ASN A 248 -9.20 9.90 26.24
CA ASN A 248 -9.90 10.90 25.44
C ASN A 248 -10.14 10.39 24.01
N LEU A 249 -9.13 9.75 23.39
CA LEU A 249 -9.27 9.11 22.08
C LEU A 249 -10.42 8.09 22.07
N LEU A 250 -10.42 7.16 23.04
CA LEU A 250 -11.45 6.11 23.12
C LEU A 250 -12.85 6.67 23.36
N SER A 251 -12.97 7.66 24.24
CA SER A 251 -14.25 8.31 24.51
C SER A 251 -14.81 9.00 23.28
N GLY A 252 -13.98 9.73 22.55
CA GLY A 252 -14.40 10.40 21.32
C GLY A 252 -14.69 9.43 20.17
N LEU A 253 -14.05 8.27 20.11
CA LEU A 253 -14.42 7.20 19.18
C LEU A 253 -15.81 6.62 19.51
N ALA A 254 -16.09 6.41 20.81
CA ALA A 254 -17.40 5.93 21.26
C ALA A 254 -18.54 6.93 20.93
N GLU A 255 -18.32 8.23 21.14
CA GLU A 255 -19.25 9.30 20.76
C GLU A 255 -19.54 9.33 19.26
N ARG A 256 -18.59 8.89 18.44
CA ARG A 256 -18.71 8.78 16.96
C ARG A 256 -19.21 7.42 16.50
N GLN A 257 -19.78 6.66 17.41
CA GLN A 257 -20.44 5.39 17.13
C GLN A 257 -19.51 4.32 16.50
N ILE A 258 -18.23 4.30 16.87
CA ILE A 258 -17.24 3.36 16.33
C ILE A 258 -17.68 1.90 16.48
N TYR A 259 -18.39 1.54 17.55
CA TYR A 259 -18.84 0.16 17.79
C TYR A 259 -19.92 -0.27 16.79
N GLU A 260 -20.83 0.64 16.42
CA GLU A 260 -21.84 0.38 15.40
C GLU A 260 -21.20 0.22 14.02
N LEU A 261 -20.26 1.12 13.70
CA LEU A 261 -19.50 1.08 12.47
C LEU A 261 -18.69 -0.21 12.34
N ASP A 262 -17.94 -0.61 13.39
CA ASP A 262 -17.19 -1.86 13.42
C ASP A 262 -18.09 -3.09 13.27
N SER A 263 -19.25 -3.09 13.90
CA SER A 263 -20.24 -4.17 13.72
C SER A 263 -20.67 -4.31 12.27
N LYS A 264 -20.95 -3.18 11.61
CA LYS A 264 -21.34 -3.18 10.19
C LYS A 264 -20.22 -3.60 9.26
N LYS A 265 -18.98 -3.18 9.52
CA LYS A 265 -17.81 -3.64 8.79
C LYS A 265 -17.60 -5.15 8.96
N ASN A 266 -17.80 -5.66 10.17
CA ASN A 266 -17.73 -7.10 10.42
C ASN A 266 -18.84 -7.88 9.70
N ASP A 267 -20.06 -7.34 9.60
CA ASP A 267 -21.13 -7.96 8.80
C ASP A 267 -20.69 -8.11 7.33
N SER A 268 -20.06 -7.05 6.74
CA SER A 268 -19.52 -7.10 5.39
C SER A 268 -18.38 -8.13 5.27
N TYR A 269 -17.47 -8.18 6.23
CA TYR A 269 -16.42 -9.19 6.27
C TYR A 269 -16.97 -10.63 6.28
N GLN A 270 -17.94 -10.91 7.14
CA GLN A 270 -18.57 -12.23 7.20
C GLN A 270 -19.27 -12.61 5.88
N LYS A 271 -19.92 -11.64 5.24
CA LYS A 271 -20.52 -11.82 3.92
C LYS A 271 -19.45 -12.14 2.88
N ASN A 272 -18.36 -11.35 2.84
CA ASN A 272 -17.25 -11.55 1.92
C ASN A 272 -16.60 -12.93 2.10
N CYS A 273 -16.36 -13.35 3.34
CA CYS A 273 -15.89 -14.73 3.62
C CYS A 273 -16.82 -15.79 3.04
N SER A 274 -18.13 -15.61 3.16
CA SER A 274 -19.11 -16.55 2.61
C SER A 274 -19.15 -16.56 1.08
N GLU A 275 -18.98 -15.43 0.43
CA GLU A 275 -19.10 -15.29 -1.02
C GLU A 275 -17.80 -15.60 -1.74
N TYR A 276 -16.67 -15.05 -1.29
CA TYR A 276 -15.36 -15.26 -1.89
C TYR A 276 -14.80 -16.64 -1.58
N GLY A 277 -14.98 -17.15 -0.37
CA GLY A 277 -14.59 -18.51 -0.02
C GLY A 277 -15.17 -19.55 -0.96
N LYS A 278 -16.43 -19.39 -1.36
CA LYS A 278 -17.08 -20.26 -2.36
C LYS A 278 -16.54 -20.11 -3.78
N LYS A 279 -16.00 -18.92 -4.14
CA LYS A 279 -15.37 -18.71 -5.45
C LYS A 279 -13.99 -19.35 -5.49
N ILE A 280 -13.21 -19.23 -4.42
CA ILE A 280 -11.88 -19.85 -4.29
C ILE A 280 -11.96 -21.37 -4.37
N GLU A 281 -12.93 -22.01 -3.69
CA GLU A 281 -13.16 -23.46 -3.79
C GLU A 281 -13.50 -23.94 -5.21
N LYS A 282 -14.06 -23.07 -6.06
CA LYS A 282 -14.40 -23.41 -7.46
C LYS A 282 -13.25 -23.17 -8.45
N MET A 283 -12.21 -22.47 -8.05
CA MET A 283 -11.04 -22.15 -8.89
C MET A 283 -9.88 -23.13 -8.65
N ASN A 284 -9.93 -23.91 -7.58
CA ASN A 284 -9.04 -25.05 -7.29
C ASN A 284 -9.67 -26.37 -7.76
#